data_aa4da01e5e0117af012b961aaa82e5ec
#
_entry.id   aa4da01e5e0117af012b961aaa82e5ec
#
_cell.length_a   1.000
_cell.length_b   1.000
_cell.length_c   1.000
_cell.angle_alpha   90.00
_cell.angle_beta   90.00
_cell.angle_gamma   90.00
#
_symmetry.space_group_name_H-M   'P 1'
#
loop_
_entity.id
_entity.type
_entity.pdbx_description
1 polymer ?
#
loop_
_entity_poly.entity_id
_entity_poly.type
_entity_poly.pdbx_seq_one_letter_code
_entity_poly.pdbx_strand_id
1 'polypeptide(L)'
;FYGARLAEDVVSPKDSKLRIDSETVIGDHNLDLLSKILEDGFGIFDEVIKNHELGIEETCTMQRVKVYSPLHEETLYVIGTIDSKDDKMNLELQDILVYFNYFITTAYGIGKFDDKDHLGNRRVRLVGELVEQEISRGLYEIERRIRRYGFTSIKDETVVNKIARSFVTTSFNSAIQSFFSSSQLSQFMDQTNPLAELTHKRRLSALGPGGISRERATMEVRDVHSTHYGRICPIESPEGGNIGLISSLTVYSRINEKGFIE
;
A
#
# COMPACT_ATOMS: atom_id res chain seq x y z
N PHE A 1 -13.75 6.41 13.12
CA PHE A 1 -14.75 6.86 14.13
C PHE A 1 -14.61 8.33 14.55
N TYR A 2 -13.49 8.98 14.24
CA TYR A 2 -13.23 10.35 14.67
C TYR A 2 -14.31 11.31 14.15
N GLY A 3 -14.90 12.09 15.06
CA GLY A 3 -15.98 13.03 14.73
C GLY A 3 -17.37 12.40 14.67
N ALA A 4 -17.49 11.08 14.77
CA ALA A 4 -18.78 10.40 14.79
C ALA A 4 -19.47 10.53 16.15
N ARG A 5 -20.79 10.70 16.15
CA ARG A 5 -21.64 10.64 17.36
C ARG A 5 -22.25 9.26 17.44
N LEU A 6 -22.08 8.57 18.56
CA LEU A 6 -22.62 7.23 18.76
C LEU A 6 -24.15 7.24 18.73
N ALA A 7 -24.75 6.31 18.01
CA ALA A 7 -26.21 6.12 17.96
C ALA A 7 -26.70 5.05 18.94
N GLU A 8 -25.79 4.33 19.60
CA GLU A 8 -26.07 3.31 20.59
C GLU A 8 -25.01 3.33 21.68
N ASP A 9 -25.36 2.76 22.84
CA ASP A 9 -24.40 2.59 23.93
C ASP A 9 -23.38 1.51 23.56
N VAL A 10 -22.11 1.84 23.66
CA VAL A 10 -21.00 0.91 23.38
C VAL A 10 -20.43 0.42 24.70
N VAL A 11 -20.69 -0.84 25.02
CA VAL A 11 -20.30 -1.46 26.30
C VAL A 11 -19.45 -2.69 26.04
N SER A 12 -18.31 -2.82 26.76
CA SER A 12 -17.47 -4.01 26.63
C SER A 12 -18.22 -5.27 27.06
N PRO A 13 -18.20 -6.34 26.23
CA PRO A 13 -18.77 -7.63 26.61
C PRO A 13 -18.05 -8.29 27.80
N LYS A 14 -16.78 -7.94 28.05
CA LYS A 14 -15.96 -8.51 29.12
C LYS A 14 -16.02 -7.71 30.42
N ASP A 15 -16.10 -6.38 30.32
CA ASP A 15 -16.13 -5.48 31.49
C ASP A 15 -17.20 -4.40 31.33
N SER A 16 -18.31 -4.53 31.96
CA SER A 16 -19.43 -3.57 31.94
C SER A 16 -19.10 -2.17 32.48
N LYS A 17 -17.92 -1.99 33.08
CA LYS A 17 -17.43 -0.67 33.53
C LYS A 17 -16.83 0.13 32.35
N LEU A 18 -16.37 -0.57 31.30
CA LEU A 18 -15.91 0.06 30.09
C LEU A 18 -17.13 0.33 29.18
N ARG A 19 -17.61 1.57 29.24
CA ARG A 19 -18.82 2.00 28.53
C ARG A 19 -18.62 3.39 27.96
N ILE A 20 -19.16 3.61 26.78
CA ILE A 20 -19.36 4.93 26.17
C ILE A 20 -20.86 5.06 25.89
N ASP A 21 -21.46 6.09 26.42
CA ASP A 21 -22.88 6.31 26.25
C ASP A 21 -23.22 6.79 24.83
N SER A 22 -24.45 6.47 24.38
CA SER A 22 -24.99 7.02 23.15
C SER A 22 -24.98 8.57 23.17
N GLU A 23 -25.05 9.18 21.99
CA GLU A 23 -24.91 10.63 21.79
C GLU A 23 -23.50 11.20 22.07
N THR A 24 -22.54 10.39 22.51
CA THR A 24 -21.14 10.82 22.72
C THR A 24 -20.43 10.99 21.37
N VAL A 25 -19.77 12.13 21.19
CA VAL A 25 -18.90 12.37 20.00
C VAL A 25 -17.53 11.75 20.24
N ILE A 26 -17.07 10.94 19.30
CA ILE A 26 -15.77 10.30 19.36
C ILE A 26 -14.67 11.31 18.99
N GLY A 27 -13.77 11.57 19.93
CA GLY A 27 -12.61 12.43 19.81
C GLY A 27 -11.37 11.77 20.41
N ASP A 28 -10.24 12.49 20.43
CA ASP A 28 -8.96 11.94 20.90
C ASP A 28 -9.03 11.36 22.34
N HIS A 29 -9.87 11.94 23.19
CA HIS A 29 -9.99 11.55 24.60
C HIS A 29 -10.75 10.23 24.86
N ASN A 30 -11.58 9.77 23.95
CA ASN A 30 -12.36 8.54 24.11
C ASN A 30 -12.10 7.49 23.02
N LEU A 31 -11.23 7.80 22.06
CA LEU A 31 -10.84 6.88 20.98
C LEU A 31 -10.15 5.63 21.54
N ASP A 32 -9.23 5.80 22.49
CA ASP A 32 -8.54 4.67 23.14
C ASP A 32 -9.50 3.77 23.93
N LEU A 33 -10.52 4.36 24.55
CA LEU A 33 -11.55 3.60 25.26
C LEU A 33 -12.40 2.81 24.28
N LEU A 34 -12.80 3.42 23.17
CA LEU A 34 -13.54 2.75 22.11
C LEU A 34 -12.72 1.57 21.54
N SER A 35 -11.44 1.76 21.28
CA SER A 35 -10.56 0.72 20.78
C SER A 35 -10.51 -0.50 21.71
N LYS A 36 -10.39 -0.28 23.03
CA LYS A 36 -10.42 -1.36 24.00
C LYS A 36 -11.75 -2.12 24.04
N ILE A 37 -12.87 -1.41 23.96
CA ILE A 37 -14.21 -2.04 23.94
C ILE A 37 -14.37 -2.88 22.65
N LEU A 38 -13.85 -2.42 21.53
CA LEU A 38 -13.88 -3.16 20.28
C LEU A 38 -12.98 -4.41 20.34
N GLU A 39 -11.77 -4.30 20.91
CA GLU A 39 -10.89 -5.46 21.16
C GLU A 39 -11.53 -6.51 22.08
N ASP A 40 -12.41 -6.12 22.97
CA ASP A 40 -13.18 -7.02 23.82
C ASP A 40 -14.30 -7.77 23.09
N GLY A 41 -14.61 -7.39 21.85
CA GLY A 41 -15.55 -8.06 20.96
C GLY A 41 -16.91 -7.40 20.80
N PHE A 42 -17.08 -6.12 21.11
CA PHE A 42 -18.33 -5.41 20.85
C PHE A 42 -18.63 -5.33 19.35
N GLY A 43 -19.88 -5.58 18.98
CA GLY A 43 -20.37 -5.38 17.61
C GLY A 43 -19.91 -6.41 16.58
N ILE A 44 -19.35 -7.55 16.99
CA ILE A 44 -18.94 -8.64 16.09
C ILE A 44 -20.18 -9.24 15.41
N PHE A 45 -20.08 -9.44 14.11
CA PHE A 45 -21.10 -10.12 13.31
C PHE A 45 -20.45 -10.90 12.17
N ASP A 46 -21.12 -11.97 11.78
CA ASP A 46 -20.72 -12.80 10.65
C ASP A 46 -21.65 -12.54 9.47
N GLU A 47 -21.09 -12.27 8.31
CA GLU A 47 -21.84 -12.14 7.06
C GLU A 47 -21.38 -13.19 6.06
N VAL A 48 -22.34 -13.96 5.53
CA VAL A 48 -22.07 -14.97 4.51
C VAL A 48 -22.27 -14.36 3.13
N ILE A 49 -21.18 -14.24 2.39
CA ILE A 49 -21.21 -13.70 1.04
C ILE A 49 -21.20 -14.87 0.06
N LYS A 50 -22.25 -14.94 -0.76
CA LYS A 50 -22.43 -15.99 -1.77
C LYS A 50 -21.99 -15.48 -3.13
N ASN A 51 -20.94 -16.06 -3.68
CA ASN A 51 -20.59 -15.84 -5.07
C ASN A 51 -21.33 -16.86 -5.95
N HIS A 52 -22.41 -16.43 -6.57
CA HIS A 52 -23.27 -17.29 -7.38
C HIS A 52 -22.58 -17.85 -8.64
N GLU A 53 -21.57 -17.16 -9.16
CA GLU A 53 -20.85 -17.60 -10.37
C GLU A 53 -19.82 -18.69 -10.07
N LEU A 54 -19.19 -18.64 -8.91
CA LEU A 54 -18.13 -19.56 -8.49
C LEU A 54 -18.63 -20.66 -7.54
N GLY A 55 -19.86 -20.54 -7.01
CA GLY A 55 -20.42 -21.49 -6.04
C GLY A 55 -19.67 -21.48 -4.69
N ILE A 56 -18.97 -20.41 -4.38
CA ILE A 56 -18.20 -20.24 -3.14
C ILE A 56 -19.02 -19.42 -2.15
N GLU A 57 -19.17 -19.95 -0.93
CA GLU A 57 -19.72 -19.23 0.21
C GLU A 57 -18.55 -18.87 1.14
N GLU A 58 -18.29 -17.57 1.33
CA GLU A 58 -17.29 -17.07 2.27
C GLU A 58 -17.99 -16.42 3.45
N THR A 59 -17.64 -16.85 4.66
CA THR A 59 -18.09 -16.22 5.90
C THR A 59 -17.08 -15.18 6.32
N CYS A 60 -17.50 -13.91 6.29
CA CYS A 60 -16.68 -12.79 6.73
C CYS A 60 -17.10 -12.37 8.14
N THR A 61 -16.19 -12.49 9.10
CA THR A 61 -16.40 -11.99 10.48
C THR A 61 -15.92 -10.57 10.58
N MET A 62 -16.82 -9.64 10.81
CA MET A 62 -16.56 -8.21 10.86
C MET A 62 -17.09 -7.61 12.16
N GLN A 63 -16.71 -6.37 12.41
CA GLN A 63 -17.15 -5.63 13.58
C GLN A 63 -17.82 -4.32 13.15
N ARG A 64 -18.91 -3.93 13.80
CA ARG A 64 -19.65 -2.71 13.45
C ARG A 64 -20.06 -1.91 14.67
N VAL A 65 -20.13 -0.60 14.49
CA VAL A 65 -20.65 0.35 15.47
C VAL A 65 -21.64 1.28 14.77
N LYS A 66 -22.79 1.50 15.37
CA LYS A 66 -23.82 2.39 14.85
C LYS A 66 -23.56 3.84 15.27
N VAL A 67 -23.52 4.74 14.30
CA VAL A 67 -23.19 6.15 14.50
C VAL A 67 -24.16 7.06 13.75
N TYR A 68 -24.24 8.32 14.18
CA TYR A 68 -24.91 9.38 13.42
C TYR A 68 -23.92 10.11 12.53
N SER A 69 -24.32 10.43 11.32
CA SER A 69 -23.52 11.27 10.42
C SER A 69 -23.50 12.72 10.94
N PRO A 70 -22.35 13.39 11.01
CA PRO A 70 -22.28 14.80 11.37
C PRO A 70 -22.83 15.75 10.28
N LEU A 71 -22.94 15.28 9.02
CA LEU A 71 -23.43 16.08 7.89
C LEU A 71 -24.89 15.85 7.54
N HIS A 72 -25.37 14.64 7.81
CA HIS A 72 -26.73 14.22 7.43
C HIS A 72 -27.36 13.51 8.61
N GLU A 73 -28.28 13.89 9.29
CA GLU A 73 -28.90 13.28 10.48
C GLU A 73 -29.32 11.79 10.33
N GLU A 74 -28.65 11.07 9.47
CA GLU A 74 -28.85 9.65 9.18
C GLU A 74 -27.96 8.76 10.03
N THR A 75 -28.44 7.56 10.34
CA THR A 75 -27.66 6.56 11.04
C THR A 75 -26.87 5.69 10.06
N LEU A 76 -25.61 5.49 10.35
CA LEU A 76 -24.69 4.66 9.58
C LEU A 76 -24.06 3.59 10.47
N TYR A 77 -23.55 2.53 9.84
CA TYR A 77 -22.70 1.56 10.50
C TYR A 77 -21.26 1.77 10.04
N VAL A 78 -20.36 2.00 10.99
CA VAL A 78 -18.91 1.95 10.72
C VAL A 78 -18.46 0.52 10.91
N ILE A 79 -17.88 -0.05 9.85
CA ILE A 79 -17.47 -1.45 9.80
C ILE A 79 -15.95 -1.53 9.82
N GLY A 80 -15.40 -2.43 10.64
CA GLY A 80 -13.97 -2.77 10.71
C GLY A 80 -13.74 -4.27 10.51
N THR A 81 -12.49 -4.65 10.28
CA THR A 81 -12.06 -6.05 10.27
C THR A 81 -11.59 -6.47 11.65
N ILE A 82 -11.82 -7.74 12.02
CA ILE A 82 -11.34 -8.32 13.28
C ILE A 82 -9.88 -8.78 13.15
N ASP A 83 -9.48 -9.24 11.97
CA ASP A 83 -8.18 -9.86 11.69
C ASP A 83 -7.09 -8.88 11.23
N SER A 84 -7.14 -7.62 11.66
CA SER A 84 -6.12 -6.61 11.29
C SER A 84 -4.70 -6.92 11.81
N LYS A 85 -4.53 -8.00 12.57
CA LYS A 85 -3.23 -8.43 13.13
C LYS A 85 -2.42 -9.35 12.22
N ASP A 86 -3.03 -9.91 11.20
CA ASP A 86 -2.32 -10.76 10.25
C ASP A 86 -1.64 -9.91 9.17
N ASP A 87 -0.32 -10.06 9.05
CA ASP A 87 0.51 -9.48 7.98
C ASP A 87 0.18 -10.11 6.60
N LYS A 88 -1.10 -10.25 6.29
CA LYS A 88 -1.55 -10.82 5.01
C LYS A 88 -1.24 -9.85 3.89
N MET A 89 -0.43 -10.28 2.96
CA MET A 89 -0.08 -9.52 1.74
C MET A 89 -1.15 -9.59 0.65
N ASN A 90 -2.17 -10.39 0.84
CA ASN A 90 -3.23 -10.64 -0.15
C ASN A 90 -4.48 -9.84 0.20
N LEU A 91 -5.10 -9.26 -0.82
CA LEU A 91 -6.39 -8.58 -0.70
C LEU A 91 -7.50 -9.61 -0.49
N GLU A 92 -8.24 -9.48 0.60
CA GLU A 92 -9.40 -10.30 0.93
C GLU A 92 -10.72 -9.55 0.65
N LEU A 93 -11.83 -10.27 0.64
CA LEU A 93 -13.14 -9.67 0.43
C LEU A 93 -13.52 -8.70 1.56
N GLN A 94 -13.08 -9.00 2.79
CA GLN A 94 -13.27 -8.14 3.95
C GLN A 94 -12.63 -6.77 3.76
N ASP A 95 -11.40 -6.72 3.21
CA ASP A 95 -10.68 -5.47 2.95
C ASP A 95 -11.44 -4.59 1.96
N ILE A 96 -12.05 -5.21 0.95
CA ILE A 96 -12.86 -4.49 -0.04
C ILE A 96 -14.11 -3.88 0.63
N LEU A 97 -14.80 -4.63 1.48
CA LEU A 97 -15.99 -4.14 2.19
C LEU A 97 -15.65 -2.99 3.16
N VAL A 98 -14.55 -3.12 3.90
CA VAL A 98 -14.05 -2.07 4.79
C VAL A 98 -13.64 -0.83 4.01
N TYR A 99 -12.99 -1.00 2.86
CA TYR A 99 -12.64 0.12 1.98
C TYR A 99 -13.88 0.88 1.50
N PHE A 100 -14.91 0.17 1.02
CA PHE A 100 -16.16 0.82 0.61
C PHE A 100 -16.86 1.49 1.79
N ASN A 101 -16.89 0.86 2.96
CA ASN A 101 -17.45 1.47 4.15
C ASN A 101 -16.68 2.74 4.54
N TYR A 102 -15.35 2.71 4.52
CA TYR A 102 -14.52 3.89 4.78
C TYR A 102 -14.82 5.02 3.79
N PHE A 103 -14.95 4.70 2.51
CA PHE A 103 -15.29 5.68 1.48
C PHE A 103 -16.65 6.33 1.73
N ILE A 104 -17.67 5.53 2.05
CA ILE A 104 -19.03 6.02 2.35
C ILE A 104 -19.01 6.88 3.62
N THR A 105 -18.44 6.38 4.71
CA THR A 105 -18.40 7.11 5.99
C THR A 105 -17.67 8.44 5.88
N THR A 106 -16.58 8.49 5.11
CA THR A 106 -15.86 9.74 4.84
C THR A 106 -16.71 10.74 4.04
N ALA A 107 -17.48 10.26 3.06
CA ALA A 107 -18.42 11.11 2.32
C ALA A 107 -19.53 11.69 3.22
N TYR A 108 -19.90 10.98 4.28
CA TYR A 108 -20.86 11.44 5.30
C TYR A 108 -20.20 12.23 6.44
N GLY A 109 -18.93 12.60 6.32
CA GLY A 109 -18.20 13.45 7.28
C GLY A 109 -17.67 12.73 8.51
N ILE A 110 -17.63 11.41 8.51
CA ILE A 110 -17.04 10.58 9.56
C ILE A 110 -15.61 10.22 9.17
N GLY A 111 -14.65 10.48 10.06
CA GLY A 111 -13.24 10.25 9.79
C GLY A 111 -12.52 11.47 9.21
N LYS A 112 -11.28 11.28 8.86
CA LYS A 112 -10.42 12.29 8.22
C LYS A 112 -9.89 11.73 6.90
N PHE A 113 -9.70 12.60 5.93
CA PHE A 113 -8.99 12.24 4.71
C PHE A 113 -7.53 11.96 5.05
N ASP A 114 -7.00 10.89 4.50
CA ASP A 114 -5.58 10.58 4.63
C ASP A 114 -4.74 11.60 3.87
N ASP A 115 -3.65 12.01 4.50
CA ASP A 115 -2.67 12.88 3.86
C ASP A 115 -1.81 12.04 2.91
N LYS A 116 -1.97 12.26 1.61
CA LYS A 116 -1.21 11.56 0.55
C LYS A 116 0.29 11.79 0.63
N ASP A 117 0.74 12.92 1.23
CA ASP A 117 2.14 13.31 1.31
C ASP A 117 2.81 12.87 2.62
N HIS A 118 2.04 12.34 3.56
CA HIS A 118 2.56 11.74 4.78
C HIS A 118 3.44 10.52 4.47
N LEU A 119 4.63 10.41 5.08
CA LEU A 119 5.55 9.29 4.82
C LEU A 119 5.02 7.92 5.27
N GLY A 120 4.00 7.87 6.10
CA GLY A 120 3.25 6.65 6.40
C GLY A 120 2.42 6.12 5.23
N ASN A 121 2.09 6.97 4.24
CA ASN A 121 1.32 6.64 3.04
C ASN A 121 2.21 6.55 1.78
N ARG A 122 3.48 6.95 1.89
CA ARG A 122 4.46 6.92 0.80
C ARG A 122 5.51 5.86 1.05
N ARG A 123 5.45 4.78 0.31
CA ARG A 123 6.37 3.65 0.41
C ARG A 123 7.54 3.80 -0.56
N VAL A 124 8.73 3.43 -0.11
CA VAL A 124 9.92 3.37 -0.95
C VAL A 124 10.06 1.97 -1.55
N ARG A 125 10.35 1.91 -2.84
CA ARG A 125 10.67 0.66 -3.53
C ARG A 125 12.18 0.53 -3.65
N LEU A 126 12.72 -0.54 -3.10
CA LEU A 126 14.14 -0.86 -3.21
C LEU A 126 14.46 -1.55 -4.55
N VAL A 127 15.74 -1.60 -4.87
CA VAL A 127 16.21 -2.23 -6.12
C VAL A 127 15.76 -3.68 -6.27
N GLY A 128 15.69 -4.43 -5.17
CA GLY A 128 15.22 -5.83 -5.17
C GLY A 128 13.80 -5.95 -5.73
N GLU A 129 12.86 -5.13 -5.24
CA GLU A 129 11.47 -5.12 -5.71
C GLU A 129 11.37 -4.70 -7.19
N LEU A 130 12.14 -3.70 -7.60
CA LEU A 130 12.14 -3.25 -8.99
C LEU A 130 12.68 -4.33 -9.95
N VAL A 131 13.72 -5.03 -9.56
CA VAL A 131 14.29 -6.15 -10.34
C VAL A 131 13.32 -7.34 -10.35
N GLU A 132 12.67 -7.64 -9.24
CA GLU A 132 11.65 -8.70 -9.17
C GLU A 132 10.50 -8.45 -10.16
N GLN A 133 10.02 -7.21 -10.28
CA GLN A 133 8.98 -6.86 -11.26
C GLN A 133 9.44 -7.13 -12.69
N GLU A 134 10.68 -6.82 -13.03
CA GLU A 134 11.24 -7.09 -14.36
C GLU A 134 11.44 -8.58 -14.61
N ILE A 135 11.87 -9.34 -13.59
CA ILE A 135 11.96 -10.81 -13.66
C ILE A 135 10.57 -11.41 -13.90
N SER A 136 9.58 -10.99 -13.14
CA SER A 136 8.21 -11.45 -13.27
C SER A 136 7.64 -11.15 -14.66
N ARG A 137 7.93 -9.96 -15.22
CA ARG A 137 7.58 -9.59 -16.58
C ARG A 137 8.27 -10.52 -17.61
N GLY A 138 9.55 -10.81 -17.41
CA GLY A 138 10.30 -11.75 -18.27
C GLY A 138 9.71 -13.15 -18.24
N LEU A 139 9.34 -13.66 -17.06
CA LEU A 139 8.68 -14.97 -16.90
C LEU A 139 7.30 -15.01 -17.56
N TYR A 140 6.50 -13.97 -17.40
CA TYR A 140 5.20 -13.85 -18.05
C TYR A 140 5.31 -13.88 -19.60
N GLU A 141 6.32 -13.21 -20.16
CA GLU A 141 6.57 -13.27 -21.61
C GLU A 141 6.98 -14.68 -22.07
N ILE A 142 7.72 -15.41 -21.25
CA ILE A 142 8.08 -16.82 -21.53
C ILE A 142 6.79 -17.67 -21.52
N GLU A 143 5.96 -17.54 -20.50
CA GLU A 143 4.69 -18.27 -20.40
C GLU A 143 3.79 -17.98 -21.61
N ARG A 144 3.65 -16.68 -21.98
CA ARG A 144 2.85 -16.25 -23.13
C ARG A 144 3.37 -16.84 -24.44
N ARG A 145 4.68 -16.94 -24.61
CA ARG A 145 5.29 -17.57 -25.79
C ARG A 145 5.03 -19.08 -25.80
N ILE A 146 5.21 -19.78 -24.67
CA ILE A 146 4.94 -21.20 -24.58
C ILE A 146 3.48 -21.50 -24.94
N ARG A 147 2.53 -20.74 -24.42
CA ARG A 147 1.10 -20.87 -24.72
C ARG A 147 0.79 -20.67 -26.22
N ARG A 148 1.48 -19.73 -26.89
CA ARG A 148 1.29 -19.49 -28.34
C ARG A 148 1.77 -20.64 -29.20
N TYR A 149 2.89 -21.28 -28.86
CA TYR A 149 3.42 -22.37 -29.64
C TYR A 149 2.63 -23.67 -29.52
N GLY A 150 1.71 -23.74 -28.58
CA GLY A 150 0.77 -24.84 -28.41
C GLY A 150 1.45 -26.19 -28.15
N PHE A 151 0.87 -26.97 -27.27
CA PHE A 151 1.35 -28.35 -26.96
C PHE A 151 1.28 -29.34 -28.10
N THR A 152 0.82 -28.93 -29.30
CA THR A 152 0.56 -29.81 -30.43
C THR A 152 1.80 -30.30 -31.21
N SER A 153 2.96 -29.67 -30.98
CA SER A 153 4.21 -30.03 -31.69
C SER A 153 5.32 -30.63 -30.83
N ILE A 154 5.05 -30.94 -29.55
CA ILE A 154 6.09 -31.37 -28.61
C ILE A 154 6.16 -32.92 -28.57
N LYS A 155 6.49 -33.53 -29.70
CA LYS A 155 6.86 -34.96 -29.73
C LYS A 155 8.37 -35.22 -29.77
N ASP A 156 9.17 -34.20 -30.08
CA ASP A 156 10.62 -34.32 -30.20
C ASP A 156 11.33 -33.58 -29.07
N GLU A 157 12.04 -34.32 -28.23
CA GLU A 157 12.85 -33.79 -27.10
C GLU A 157 13.88 -32.74 -27.55
N THR A 158 14.42 -32.88 -28.75
CA THR A 158 15.34 -31.90 -29.34
C THR A 158 14.70 -30.54 -29.61
N VAL A 159 13.44 -30.51 -29.99
CA VAL A 159 12.66 -29.30 -30.22
C VAL A 159 12.34 -28.62 -28.91
N VAL A 160 11.95 -29.38 -27.88
CA VAL A 160 11.70 -28.88 -26.53
C VAL A 160 12.96 -28.20 -25.95
N ASN A 161 14.11 -28.84 -26.08
CA ASN A 161 15.37 -28.29 -25.57
C ASN A 161 15.81 -27.01 -26.30
N LYS A 162 15.59 -26.91 -27.61
CA LYS A 162 15.87 -25.69 -28.38
C LYS A 162 14.93 -24.55 -28.00
N ILE A 163 13.65 -24.86 -27.87
CA ILE A 163 12.61 -23.90 -27.44
C ILE A 163 12.93 -23.41 -26.04
N ALA A 164 13.18 -24.28 -25.07
CA ALA A 164 13.49 -23.93 -23.70
C ALA A 164 14.71 -23.00 -23.59
N ARG A 165 15.82 -23.36 -24.27
CA ARG A 165 17.03 -22.51 -24.27
C ARG A 165 16.81 -21.16 -24.94
N SER A 166 16.14 -21.12 -26.09
CA SER A 166 15.90 -19.87 -26.82
C SER A 166 14.97 -18.92 -26.06
N PHE A 167 13.96 -19.43 -25.36
CA PHE A 167 12.99 -18.57 -24.67
C PHE A 167 13.49 -18.07 -23.33
N VAL A 168 14.06 -18.96 -22.50
CA VAL A 168 14.52 -18.59 -21.17
C VAL A 168 15.65 -17.57 -21.25
N THR A 169 16.67 -17.83 -22.08
CA THR A 169 17.83 -16.94 -22.15
C THR A 169 17.51 -15.59 -22.76
N THR A 170 16.75 -15.57 -23.87
CA THR A 170 16.51 -14.31 -24.60
C THR A 170 15.55 -13.38 -23.88
N SER A 171 14.40 -13.88 -23.42
CA SER A 171 13.38 -13.03 -22.78
C SER A 171 13.79 -12.58 -21.40
N PHE A 172 14.34 -13.49 -20.61
CA PHE A 172 14.78 -13.19 -19.24
C PHE A 172 15.98 -12.22 -19.22
N ASN A 173 17.02 -12.52 -19.99
CA ASN A 173 18.20 -11.65 -20.08
C ASN A 173 17.83 -10.29 -20.66
N SER A 174 16.95 -10.23 -21.66
CA SER A 174 16.47 -8.98 -22.23
C SER A 174 15.73 -8.11 -21.21
N ALA A 175 14.90 -8.69 -20.35
CA ALA A 175 14.19 -7.96 -19.30
C ALA A 175 15.16 -7.34 -18.28
N ILE A 176 16.10 -8.13 -17.76
CA ILE A 176 17.11 -7.66 -16.82
C ILE A 176 18.02 -6.61 -17.45
N GLN A 177 18.52 -6.87 -18.68
CA GLN A 177 19.38 -5.95 -19.37
C GLN A 177 18.66 -4.62 -19.66
N SER A 178 17.36 -4.66 -20.03
CA SER A 178 16.55 -3.47 -20.24
C SER A 178 16.44 -2.62 -18.97
N PHE A 179 16.28 -3.25 -17.80
CA PHE A 179 16.25 -2.53 -16.53
C PHE A 179 17.54 -1.76 -16.28
N PHE A 180 18.70 -2.43 -16.36
CA PHE A 180 19.98 -1.79 -16.08
C PHE A 180 20.45 -0.80 -17.15
N SER A 181 20.00 -0.94 -18.41
CA SER A 181 20.41 -0.06 -19.51
C SER A 181 19.46 1.12 -19.74
N SER A 182 18.16 0.95 -19.51
CA SER A 182 17.13 1.90 -19.95
C SER A 182 16.28 2.47 -18.84
N SER A 183 16.36 1.93 -17.62
CA SER A 183 15.60 2.45 -16.48
C SER A 183 16.10 3.83 -16.07
N GLN A 184 15.18 4.75 -15.81
CA GLN A 184 15.50 6.08 -15.28
C GLN A 184 16.19 6.02 -13.91
N LEU A 185 15.97 4.96 -13.15
CA LEU A 185 16.54 4.75 -11.81
C LEU A 185 17.93 4.10 -11.87
N SER A 186 18.30 3.49 -12.99
CA SER A 186 19.65 2.99 -13.23
C SER A 186 20.52 4.12 -13.80
N GLN A 187 21.48 4.58 -13.00
CA GLN A 187 22.31 5.74 -13.32
C GLN A 187 23.79 5.39 -13.14
N PHE A 188 24.67 6.09 -13.84
CA PHE A 188 26.09 6.04 -13.54
C PHE A 188 26.32 6.55 -12.12
N MET A 189 27.09 5.78 -11.35
CA MET A 189 27.41 6.13 -9.97
C MET A 189 28.40 7.29 -9.95
N ASP A 190 28.15 8.27 -9.11
CA ASP A 190 29.10 9.33 -8.81
C ASP A 190 30.25 8.74 -7.98
N GLN A 191 31.45 8.73 -8.52
CA GLN A 191 32.65 8.12 -7.93
C GLN A 191 33.75 9.14 -7.65
N THR A 192 33.40 10.42 -7.50
CA THR A 192 34.35 11.49 -7.20
C THR A 192 35.10 11.23 -5.89
N ASN A 193 34.38 10.73 -4.88
CA ASN A 193 34.92 10.30 -3.59
C ASN A 193 33.99 9.25 -2.95
N PRO A 194 34.43 8.52 -1.90
CA PRO A 194 33.61 7.51 -1.25
C PRO A 194 32.28 8.06 -0.65
N LEU A 195 32.25 9.30 -0.20
CA LEU A 195 31.04 9.93 0.32
C LEU A 195 30.03 10.20 -0.81
N ALA A 196 30.50 10.61 -1.99
CA ALA A 196 29.64 10.82 -3.17
C ALA A 196 28.97 9.51 -3.60
N GLU A 197 29.69 8.40 -3.56
CA GLU A 197 29.11 7.07 -3.83
C GLU A 197 28.02 6.72 -2.83
N LEU A 198 28.26 6.93 -1.54
CA LEU A 198 27.31 6.62 -0.48
C LEU A 198 26.03 7.46 -0.62
N THR A 199 26.18 8.77 -0.84
CA THR A 199 25.03 9.68 -0.99
C THR A 199 24.22 9.35 -2.24
N HIS A 200 24.87 9.00 -3.35
CA HIS A 200 24.18 8.58 -4.57
C HIS A 200 23.33 7.31 -4.37
N LYS A 201 23.86 6.34 -3.63
CA LYS A 201 23.12 5.09 -3.29
C LYS A 201 21.94 5.32 -2.34
N ARG A 202 21.96 6.38 -1.54
CA ARG A 202 20.91 6.77 -0.59
C ARG A 202 19.92 7.79 -1.14
N ARG A 203 19.96 8.07 -2.43
CA ARG A 203 19.07 9.03 -3.09
C ARG A 203 17.68 8.42 -3.29
N LEU A 204 16.67 9.21 -3.00
CA LEU A 204 15.26 8.90 -3.25
C LEU A 204 14.79 9.62 -4.50
N SER A 205 14.00 8.95 -5.33
CA SER A 205 13.37 9.55 -6.51
C SER A 205 11.87 9.29 -6.48
N ALA A 206 11.06 10.32 -6.64
CA ALA A 206 9.62 10.18 -6.86
C ALA A 206 9.28 9.78 -8.30
N LEU A 207 10.26 9.79 -9.21
CA LEU A 207 10.12 9.46 -10.60
C LEU A 207 10.33 7.96 -10.87
N GLY A 208 9.96 7.51 -12.03
CA GLY A 208 10.21 6.14 -12.49
C GLY A 208 9.00 5.21 -12.36
N PRO A 209 9.19 3.91 -12.53
CA PRO A 209 8.11 2.93 -12.49
C PRO A 209 7.35 2.95 -11.16
N GLY A 210 6.03 3.15 -11.23
CA GLY A 210 5.18 3.27 -10.04
C GLY A 210 5.27 4.60 -9.30
N GLY A 211 6.08 5.55 -9.79
CA GLY A 211 6.18 6.91 -9.29
C GLY A 211 5.34 7.91 -10.11
N ILE A 212 5.66 9.18 -9.95
CA ILE A 212 4.94 10.30 -10.58
C ILE A 212 5.72 10.78 -11.80
N SER A 213 5.05 11.11 -12.90
CA SER A 213 5.70 11.80 -14.02
C SER A 213 5.90 13.29 -13.69
N ARG A 214 6.93 13.91 -14.26
CA ARG A 214 7.26 15.33 -14.02
C ARG A 214 6.08 16.26 -14.29
N GLU A 215 5.30 15.97 -15.32
CA GLU A 215 4.15 16.78 -15.75
C GLU A 215 2.98 16.68 -14.78
N ARG A 216 2.87 15.58 -14.05
CA ARG A 216 1.81 15.35 -13.06
C ARG A 216 2.22 15.74 -11.64
N ALA A 217 3.49 16.07 -11.42
CA ALA A 217 3.99 16.46 -10.11
C ALA A 217 3.50 17.86 -9.75
N THR A 218 2.53 17.94 -8.85
CA THR A 218 2.02 19.20 -8.27
C THR A 218 3.06 19.82 -7.33
N MET A 219 2.86 21.08 -6.94
CA MET A 219 3.73 21.77 -5.99
C MET A 219 3.74 21.07 -4.62
N GLU A 220 2.58 20.56 -4.18
CA GLU A 220 2.42 19.86 -2.90
C GLU A 220 3.38 18.67 -2.74
N VAL A 221 3.53 17.84 -3.79
CA VAL A 221 4.45 16.68 -3.76
C VAL A 221 5.93 17.09 -3.70
N ARG A 222 6.25 18.32 -4.10
CA ARG A 222 7.60 18.90 -4.08
C ARG A 222 7.95 19.57 -2.78
N ASP A 223 6.95 19.88 -1.95
CA ASP A 223 7.13 20.57 -0.68
C ASP A 223 7.72 19.65 0.40
N VAL A 224 8.25 20.26 1.42
CA VAL A 224 8.75 19.56 2.61
C VAL A 224 7.60 19.31 3.57
N HIS A 225 7.28 18.07 3.79
CA HIS A 225 6.25 17.66 4.74
C HIS A 225 6.81 17.53 6.16
N SER A 226 6.01 17.76 7.19
CA SER A 226 6.43 17.63 8.60
C SER A 226 7.00 16.25 8.95
N THR A 227 6.49 15.18 8.31
CA THR A 227 6.99 13.82 8.51
C THR A 227 8.37 13.56 7.92
N HIS A 228 8.92 14.48 7.11
CA HIS A 228 10.28 14.39 6.60
C HIS A 228 11.32 14.58 7.71
N TYR A 229 10.94 15.16 8.85
CA TYR A 229 11.85 15.41 9.97
C TYR A 229 12.53 14.10 10.43
N GLY A 230 13.87 14.14 10.45
CA GLY A 230 14.69 12.97 10.80
C GLY A 230 14.79 11.87 9.72
N ARG A 231 14.02 11.96 8.61
CA ARG A 231 13.94 10.92 7.57
C ARG A 231 14.50 11.35 6.23
N ILE A 232 14.08 12.49 5.73
CA ILE A 232 14.49 13.03 4.43
C ILE A 232 15.14 14.39 4.64
N CYS A 233 16.26 14.63 3.98
CA CYS A 233 16.94 15.94 4.05
C CYS A 233 16.07 17.02 3.40
N PRO A 234 15.71 18.11 4.12
CA PRO A 234 14.85 19.14 3.57
C PRO A 234 15.57 20.11 2.62
N ILE A 235 16.91 20.07 2.58
CA ILE A 235 17.74 21.03 1.84
C ILE A 235 18.33 20.41 0.58
N GLU A 236 18.72 19.13 0.63
CA GLU A 236 19.35 18.45 -0.50
C GLU A 236 18.31 18.06 -1.56
N SER A 237 18.21 18.88 -2.59
CA SER A 237 17.35 18.67 -3.76
C SER A 237 18.00 19.33 -4.99
N PRO A 238 17.84 18.76 -6.19
CA PRO A 238 18.35 19.38 -7.40
C PRO A 238 17.57 20.65 -7.76
N GLU A 239 18.20 21.51 -8.53
CA GLU A 239 17.55 22.67 -9.14
C GLU A 239 16.76 22.30 -10.41
N GLY A 240 15.79 23.14 -10.76
CA GLY A 240 15.03 23.01 -12.00
C GLY A 240 13.85 22.03 -11.92
N GLY A 241 13.56 21.30 -12.99
CA GLY A 241 12.36 20.49 -13.13
C GLY A 241 12.21 19.33 -12.15
N ASN A 242 13.30 18.91 -11.53
CA ASN A 242 13.31 17.80 -10.55
C ASN A 242 13.31 18.26 -9.09
N ILE A 243 13.16 19.55 -8.83
CA ILE A 243 13.12 20.07 -7.46
C ILE A 243 12.02 19.38 -6.66
N GLY A 244 12.35 18.95 -5.44
CA GLY A 244 11.41 18.24 -4.55
C GLY A 244 11.08 16.79 -4.95
N LEU A 245 11.41 16.37 -6.18
CA LEU A 245 11.15 14.99 -6.66
C LEU A 245 12.35 14.06 -6.44
N ILE A 246 13.52 14.61 -6.26
CA ILE A 246 14.74 13.87 -5.92
C ILE A 246 15.23 14.43 -4.59
N SER A 247 15.41 13.55 -3.62
CA SER A 247 15.83 13.89 -2.26
C SER A 247 16.82 12.85 -1.74
N SER A 248 17.38 13.08 -0.58
CA SER A 248 18.31 12.14 0.07
C SER A 248 17.80 11.74 1.43
N LEU A 249 18.06 10.50 1.81
CA LEU A 249 17.81 10.00 3.16
C LEU A 249 18.73 10.71 4.15
N THR A 250 18.23 11.01 5.35
CA THR A 250 19.08 11.48 6.45
C THR A 250 20.06 10.40 6.91
N VAL A 251 21.09 10.77 7.66
CA VAL A 251 22.20 9.86 8.02
C VAL A 251 21.72 8.60 8.74
N TYR A 252 20.80 8.75 9.70
CA TYR A 252 20.33 7.65 10.54
C TYR A 252 19.06 7.00 10.06
N SER A 253 18.39 7.54 9.04
CA SER A 253 17.16 6.95 8.53
C SER A 253 17.41 5.61 7.84
N ARG A 254 16.46 4.71 8.00
CA ARG A 254 16.45 3.37 7.41
C ARG A 254 15.11 3.13 6.72
N ILE A 255 15.10 2.15 5.83
CA ILE A 255 13.87 1.66 5.20
C ILE A 255 13.56 0.32 5.84
N ASN A 256 12.35 0.18 6.39
CA ASN A 256 11.93 -1.07 7.01
C ASN A 256 11.56 -2.13 5.95
N GLU A 257 11.28 -3.35 6.39
CA GLU A 257 10.94 -4.48 5.50
C GLU A 257 9.68 -4.21 4.64
N LYS A 258 8.77 -3.37 5.12
CA LYS A 258 7.55 -2.97 4.40
C LYS A 258 7.77 -1.80 3.43
N GLY A 259 8.97 -1.21 3.43
CA GLY A 259 9.35 -0.11 2.54
C GLY A 259 9.07 1.29 3.08
N PHE A 260 8.78 1.45 4.36
CA PHE A 260 8.61 2.76 4.98
C PHE A 260 9.90 3.28 5.61
N ILE A 261 10.05 4.61 5.64
CA ILE A 261 11.24 5.28 6.17
C ILE A 261 11.10 5.46 7.67
N GLU A 262 12.08 4.97 8.40
CA GLU A 262 12.22 5.07 9.85
C GLU A 262 13.43 5.91 10.25
#